data_da3b00cbb68222a63cf4ba51058b8920
#
_entry.id   da3b00cbb68222a63cf4ba51058b8920
#
_cell.length_a   1.000
_cell.length_b   1.000
_cell.length_c   1.000
_cell.angle_alpha   90.00
_cell.angle_beta   90.00
_cell.angle_gamma   90.00
#
_symmetry.space_group_name_H-M   'P 1'
#
loop_
_entity.id
_entity.type
_entity.pdbx_description
1 polymer ?
#
loop_
_entity_poly.entity_id
_entity_poly.type
_entity_poly.pdbx_seq_one_letter_code
_entity_poly.pdbx_strand_id
1 'polypeptide(L)'
;MLYCLKKEELQKLKKTHFMPEFVNAEMLSATYVTDENAAREIIPKPLLPTKTPLATVFVARYPETNFGCIYNEGALFLHCEYKKERGLYCLSMPVDDDMAMVGSREQYGYPKKMADKITVEKTENRVVGSVIRKKEEILRIECELTKEVPSNFMDDVGVQTEDWDGTPCYRVIAFLYKYFPSPGGMGFDYLPRLVREATLMRKKGEVLEGRGEVKVSSSPFDPLGDVPVKEIRNIVYGKWHNTMLPGKVIGRAWNPFKFSKHAFFKTDVVPTLLQNYDPSAEKRAREIMKVARKF
;
A
#
# COMPACT_ATOMS: atom_id res chain seq x y z
N MET A 1 9.21 -8.57 31.34
CA MET A 1 9.78 -8.73 30.00
C MET A 1 11.04 -7.90 29.95
N LEU A 2 12.12 -8.41 29.42
CA LEU A 2 13.38 -7.67 29.25
C LEU A 2 13.50 -7.24 27.78
N TYR A 3 14.31 -6.21 27.48
CA TYR A 3 14.62 -5.82 26.09
C TYR A 3 15.45 -6.87 25.31
N CYS A 4 15.87 -7.97 25.98
CA CYS A 4 16.59 -9.08 25.39
C CYS A 4 15.79 -10.37 25.52
N LEU A 5 15.62 -11.09 24.42
CA LEU A 5 14.99 -12.40 24.40
C LEU A 5 15.96 -13.46 24.94
N LYS A 6 15.44 -14.39 25.76
CA LYS A 6 16.19 -15.58 26.18
C LYS A 6 16.38 -16.54 25.00
N LYS A 7 17.36 -17.45 25.14
CA LYS A 7 17.67 -18.41 24.08
C LYS A 7 16.47 -19.29 23.70
N GLU A 8 15.67 -19.69 24.68
CA GLU A 8 14.45 -20.49 24.46
C GLU A 8 13.37 -19.69 23.68
N GLU A 9 13.22 -18.39 23.99
CA GLU A 9 12.28 -17.51 23.30
C GLU A 9 12.71 -17.30 21.85
N LEU A 10 14.01 -17.08 21.59
CA LEU A 10 14.56 -17.01 20.24
C LEU A 10 14.36 -18.30 19.45
N GLN A 11 14.51 -19.48 20.10
CA GLN A 11 14.26 -20.76 19.45
C GLN A 11 12.79 -20.96 19.11
N LYS A 12 11.85 -20.53 19.96
CA LYS A 12 10.41 -20.54 19.66
C LYS A 12 10.11 -19.62 18.47
N LEU A 13 10.62 -18.39 18.50
CA LEU A 13 10.42 -17.42 17.43
C LEU A 13 10.90 -17.94 16.08
N LYS A 14 12.07 -18.59 16.02
CA LYS A 14 12.60 -19.19 14.78
C LYS A 14 11.75 -20.32 14.21
N LYS A 15 10.97 -21.00 15.05
CA LYS A 15 10.05 -22.07 14.64
C LYS A 15 8.67 -21.54 14.26
N THR A 16 8.36 -20.28 14.58
CA THR A 16 7.09 -19.65 14.27
C THR A 16 7.14 -19.16 12.82
N HIS A 17 6.45 -19.85 11.93
CA HIS A 17 6.21 -19.36 10.57
C HIS A 17 5.02 -18.40 10.61
N PHE A 18 5.30 -17.13 10.92
CA PHE A 18 4.26 -16.12 11.05
C PHE A 18 3.81 -15.62 9.67
N MET A 19 2.53 -15.74 9.40
CA MET A 19 1.84 -15.13 8.28
C MET A 19 0.73 -14.22 8.83
N PRO A 20 0.73 -12.92 8.50
CA PRO A 20 -0.33 -12.03 8.94
C PRO A 20 -1.69 -12.47 8.39
N GLU A 21 -2.67 -12.58 9.28
CA GLU A 21 -4.04 -12.90 8.95
C GLU A 21 -4.97 -11.77 9.41
N PHE A 22 -5.95 -11.46 8.56
CA PHE A 22 -6.95 -10.44 8.76
C PHE A 22 -8.31 -11.10 8.68
N VAL A 23 -8.90 -11.36 9.85
CA VAL A 23 -10.17 -12.10 9.97
C VAL A 23 -11.33 -11.13 9.86
N ASN A 24 -12.33 -11.49 9.04
CA ASN A 24 -13.51 -10.66 8.80
C ASN A 24 -13.18 -9.23 8.32
N ALA A 25 -12.12 -9.08 7.54
CA ALA A 25 -11.75 -7.80 6.93
C ALA A 25 -12.91 -7.23 6.12
N GLU A 26 -13.43 -6.09 6.52
CA GLU A 26 -14.50 -5.38 5.81
C GLU A 26 -13.86 -4.40 4.84
N MET A 27 -14.13 -4.57 3.53
CA MET A 27 -13.44 -3.82 2.49
C MET A 27 -14.42 -3.24 1.47
N LEU A 28 -14.25 -1.95 1.19
CA LEU A 28 -14.84 -1.24 0.06
C LEU A 28 -13.73 -0.90 -0.92
N SER A 29 -13.78 -1.45 -2.13
CA SER A 29 -12.75 -1.28 -3.15
C SER A 29 -13.33 -0.82 -4.47
N ALA A 30 -12.53 -0.13 -5.26
CA ALA A 30 -12.88 0.27 -6.62
C ALA A 30 -11.69 0.13 -7.56
N THR A 31 -11.95 -0.38 -8.76
CA THR A 31 -10.98 -0.40 -9.86
C THR A 31 -11.43 0.56 -10.95
N TYR A 32 -10.52 1.37 -11.45
CA TYR A 32 -10.81 2.38 -12.47
C TYR A 32 -9.68 2.53 -13.49
N VAL A 33 -10.02 3.04 -14.66
CA VAL A 33 -9.04 3.46 -15.67
C VAL A 33 -8.48 4.81 -15.25
N THR A 34 -7.15 4.94 -15.25
CA THR A 34 -6.45 6.18 -14.96
C THR A 34 -5.74 6.76 -16.19
N ASP A 35 -4.89 7.75 -15.99
CA ASP A 35 -4.09 8.33 -17.07
C ASP A 35 -2.89 7.44 -17.41
N GLU A 36 -2.68 7.16 -18.69
CA GLU A 36 -1.59 6.31 -19.16
C GLU A 36 -0.21 6.95 -18.91
N ASN A 37 -0.09 8.26 -19.10
CA ASN A 37 1.17 8.97 -18.90
C ASN A 37 1.51 9.03 -17.41
N ALA A 38 0.50 9.29 -16.55
CA ALA A 38 0.66 9.23 -15.11
C ALA A 38 1.12 7.84 -14.64
N ALA A 39 0.46 6.77 -15.07
CA ALA A 39 0.86 5.42 -14.73
C ALA A 39 2.31 5.09 -15.17
N ARG A 40 2.69 5.54 -16.38
CA ARG A 40 4.03 5.33 -16.95
C ARG A 40 5.11 6.11 -16.20
N GLU A 41 4.80 7.32 -15.73
CA GLU A 41 5.73 8.17 -14.99
C GLU A 41 5.90 7.70 -13.53
N ILE A 42 4.80 7.26 -12.89
CA ILE A 42 4.76 6.91 -11.47
C ILE A 42 5.33 5.52 -11.20
N ILE A 43 5.08 4.53 -12.08
CA ILE A 43 5.54 3.16 -11.87
C ILE A 43 7.06 3.06 -12.08
N PRO A 44 7.85 2.70 -11.03
CA PRO A 44 9.31 2.66 -11.15
C PRO A 44 9.77 1.41 -11.90
N LYS A 45 10.71 1.58 -12.81
CA LYS A 45 11.36 0.42 -13.47
C LYS A 45 12.08 -0.48 -12.44
N PRO A 46 12.08 -1.81 -12.65
CA PRO A 46 11.73 -2.55 -13.86
C PRO A 46 10.26 -2.95 -14.00
N LEU A 47 9.37 -2.45 -13.13
CA LEU A 47 7.93 -2.62 -13.32
C LEU A 47 7.47 -1.87 -14.57
N LEU A 48 6.49 -2.43 -15.27
CA LEU A 48 5.86 -1.84 -16.45
C LEU A 48 4.37 -1.66 -16.18
N PRO A 49 3.73 -0.54 -16.59
CA PRO A 49 2.28 -0.41 -16.52
C PRO A 49 1.61 -1.47 -17.40
N THR A 50 0.42 -1.91 -17.02
CA THR A 50 -0.42 -2.77 -17.85
C THR A 50 -0.88 -2.04 -19.11
N LYS A 51 -1.29 -2.81 -20.14
CA LYS A 51 -1.77 -2.24 -21.43
C LYS A 51 -2.94 -1.26 -21.21
N THR A 52 -3.91 -1.63 -20.39
CA THR A 52 -4.94 -0.72 -19.90
C THR A 52 -4.43 -0.13 -18.58
N PRO A 53 -4.29 1.20 -18.45
CA PRO A 53 -3.77 1.81 -17.24
C PRO A 53 -4.83 1.78 -16.14
N LEU A 54 -4.82 0.74 -15.33
CA LEU A 54 -5.74 0.56 -14.23
C LEU A 54 -5.14 0.99 -12.89
N ALA A 55 -6.00 1.51 -12.03
CA ALA A 55 -5.73 1.74 -10.63
C ALA A 55 -6.79 1.07 -9.76
N THR A 56 -6.39 0.58 -8.61
CA THR A 56 -7.32 0.06 -7.59
C THR A 56 -7.11 0.82 -6.29
N VAL A 57 -8.21 1.30 -5.73
CA VAL A 57 -8.26 1.89 -4.39
C VAL A 57 -9.13 1.02 -3.48
N PHE A 58 -8.80 1.03 -2.19
CA PHE A 58 -9.71 0.47 -1.20
C PHE A 58 -9.67 1.27 0.11
N VAL A 59 -10.73 1.12 0.88
CA VAL A 59 -10.78 1.46 2.31
C VAL A 59 -11.25 0.21 3.04
N ALA A 60 -10.52 -0.20 4.08
CA ALA A 60 -10.77 -1.42 4.81
C ALA A 60 -10.74 -1.20 6.32
N ARG A 61 -11.54 -2.01 7.02
CA ARG A 61 -11.49 -2.20 8.46
C ARG A 61 -11.04 -3.63 8.77
N TYR A 62 -10.07 -3.78 9.64
CA TYR A 62 -9.56 -5.07 10.11
C TYR A 62 -9.92 -5.24 11.59
N PRO A 63 -11.11 -5.83 11.90
CA PRO A 63 -11.61 -5.97 13.27
C PRO A 63 -10.85 -7.01 14.09
N GLU A 64 -10.11 -7.90 13.43
CA GLU A 64 -9.36 -8.98 14.06
C GLU A 64 -8.13 -9.33 13.23
N THR A 65 -6.97 -9.43 13.90
CA THR A 65 -5.72 -9.88 13.30
C THR A 65 -5.00 -10.85 14.23
N ASN A 66 -4.22 -11.78 13.67
CA ASN A 66 -3.41 -12.71 14.46
C ASN A 66 -2.12 -12.09 15.04
N PHE A 67 -1.89 -10.79 14.81
CA PHE A 67 -0.72 -10.05 15.31
C PHE A 67 -1.09 -8.95 16.32
N GLY A 68 -2.34 -8.95 16.79
CA GLY A 68 -2.75 -8.23 18.00
C GLY A 68 -3.11 -6.76 17.80
N CYS A 69 -3.28 -6.25 16.59
CA CYS A 69 -3.84 -4.92 16.36
C CYS A 69 -5.16 -4.96 15.58
N ILE A 70 -6.03 -4.01 15.89
CA ILE A 70 -7.27 -3.72 15.17
C ILE A 70 -7.07 -2.36 14.53
N TYR A 71 -7.26 -2.25 13.23
CA TYR A 71 -6.98 -1.00 12.53
C TYR A 71 -7.77 -0.84 11.24
N ASN A 72 -7.75 0.37 10.70
CA ASN A 72 -8.29 0.68 9.40
C ASN A 72 -7.17 1.07 8.43
N GLU A 73 -7.42 0.85 7.16
CA GLU A 73 -6.44 1.06 6.09
C GLU A 73 -7.10 1.60 4.84
N GLY A 74 -6.45 2.54 4.19
CA GLY A 74 -6.76 2.90 2.81
C GLY A 74 -5.57 2.60 1.92
N ALA A 75 -5.81 2.38 0.64
CA ALA A 75 -4.72 2.17 -0.30
C ALA A 75 -5.04 2.67 -1.71
N LEU A 76 -3.96 2.97 -2.45
CA LEU A 76 -3.99 3.19 -3.89
C LEU A 76 -2.87 2.37 -4.52
N PHE A 77 -3.27 1.58 -5.50
CA PHE A 77 -2.37 0.75 -6.30
C PHE A 77 -2.47 1.11 -7.78
N LEU A 78 -1.36 0.99 -8.49
CA LEU A 78 -1.32 0.98 -9.95
C LEU A 78 -1.08 -0.44 -10.45
N HIS A 79 -1.85 -0.86 -11.45
CA HIS A 79 -1.67 -2.15 -12.08
C HIS A 79 -0.39 -2.17 -12.92
N CYS A 80 0.42 -3.19 -12.72
CA CYS A 80 1.71 -3.31 -13.39
C CYS A 80 2.09 -4.76 -13.67
N GLU A 81 3.18 -4.93 -14.41
CA GLU A 81 3.75 -6.22 -14.73
C GLU A 81 5.25 -6.26 -14.40
N TYR A 82 5.70 -7.40 -13.90
CA TYR A 82 7.12 -7.73 -13.79
C TYR A 82 7.38 -9.11 -14.41
N LYS A 83 8.19 -9.16 -15.47
CA LYS A 83 8.51 -10.41 -16.19
C LYS A 83 7.26 -11.22 -16.59
N LYS A 84 6.23 -10.53 -17.11
CA LYS A 84 4.92 -11.07 -17.51
C LYS A 84 3.99 -11.48 -16.33
N GLU A 85 4.42 -11.38 -15.08
CA GLU A 85 3.54 -11.55 -13.93
C GLU A 85 2.80 -10.25 -13.67
N ARG A 86 1.47 -10.27 -13.69
CA ARG A 86 0.62 -9.14 -13.33
C ARG A 86 0.55 -8.98 -11.83
N GLY A 87 0.45 -7.74 -11.37
CA GLY A 87 0.27 -7.41 -9.96
C GLY A 87 0.04 -5.92 -9.77
N LEU A 88 0.04 -5.50 -8.53
CA LEU A 88 -0.30 -4.17 -8.07
C LEU A 88 0.93 -3.50 -7.46
N TYR A 89 1.34 -2.36 -7.99
CA TYR A 89 2.32 -1.50 -7.34
C TYR A 89 1.64 -0.63 -6.30
N CYS A 90 1.99 -0.81 -5.02
CA CYS A 90 1.42 -0.03 -3.94
C CYS A 90 2.04 1.38 -3.92
N LEU A 91 1.25 2.38 -4.25
CA LEU A 91 1.67 3.79 -4.32
C LEU A 91 1.46 4.51 -2.99
N SER A 92 0.33 4.27 -2.32
CA SER A 92 -0.04 4.87 -1.03
C SER A 92 -0.81 3.86 -0.19
N MET A 93 -0.55 3.86 1.14
CA MET A 93 -1.25 2.97 2.07
C MET A 93 -1.33 3.60 3.47
N PRO A 94 -2.18 4.61 3.68
CA PRO A 94 -2.44 5.17 5.00
C PRO A 94 -3.13 4.17 5.93
N VAL A 95 -2.76 4.20 7.22
CA VAL A 95 -3.29 3.37 8.30
C VAL A 95 -3.50 4.21 9.55
N ASP A 96 -4.26 3.72 10.52
CA ASP A 96 -4.51 4.39 11.80
C ASP A 96 -3.90 3.67 13.01
N ASP A 97 -2.95 2.75 12.77
CA ASP A 97 -2.24 1.99 13.79
C ASP A 97 -0.73 1.93 13.50
N ASP A 98 0.10 2.20 14.50
CA ASP A 98 1.56 2.29 14.34
C ASP A 98 2.23 0.91 14.20
N MET A 99 1.74 -0.15 14.86
CA MET A 99 2.24 -1.51 14.71
C MET A 99 2.01 -2.00 13.27
N ALA A 100 0.79 -1.78 12.74
CA ALA A 100 0.45 -2.10 11.35
C ALA A 100 1.31 -1.31 10.36
N MET A 101 1.64 -0.05 10.68
CA MET A 101 2.52 0.78 9.86
C MET A 101 3.95 0.26 9.86
N VAL A 102 4.58 0.16 11.03
CA VAL A 102 6.01 -0.15 11.18
C VAL A 102 6.32 -1.55 10.65
N GLY A 103 5.57 -2.58 11.08
CA GLY A 103 5.79 -3.96 10.64
C GLY A 103 5.76 -4.11 9.12
N SER A 104 4.75 -3.57 8.47
CA SER A 104 4.60 -3.68 7.02
C SER A 104 5.66 -2.87 6.23
N ARG A 105 6.05 -1.69 6.73
CA ARG A 105 7.11 -0.87 6.11
C ARG A 105 8.46 -1.55 6.18
N GLU A 106 8.82 -2.06 7.36
CA GLU A 106 10.14 -2.62 7.61
C GLU A 106 10.28 -4.03 7.04
N GLN A 107 9.21 -4.83 7.05
CA GLN A 107 9.25 -6.20 6.55
C GLN A 107 9.12 -6.26 5.02
N TYR A 108 8.10 -5.62 4.45
CA TYR A 108 7.75 -5.74 3.02
C TYR A 108 8.10 -4.50 2.20
N GLY A 109 8.08 -3.33 2.80
CA GLY A 109 8.32 -2.06 2.11
C GLY A 109 7.05 -1.31 1.70
N TYR A 110 5.89 -1.65 2.24
CA TYR A 110 4.65 -0.89 2.01
C TYR A 110 4.82 0.59 2.34
N PRO A 111 4.29 1.52 1.54
CA PRO A 111 4.42 2.95 1.76
C PRO A 111 3.40 3.45 2.80
N LYS A 112 3.30 2.77 3.95
CA LYS A 112 2.34 3.12 4.99
C LYS A 112 2.71 4.42 5.68
N LYS A 113 1.69 5.23 5.99
CA LYS A 113 1.77 6.47 6.75
C LYS A 113 0.58 6.55 7.71
N MET A 114 0.74 7.27 8.83
CA MET A 114 -0.37 7.48 9.76
C MET A 114 -1.41 8.41 9.15
N ALA A 115 -2.66 8.01 9.20
CA ALA A 115 -3.83 8.82 8.86
C ALA A 115 -4.44 9.47 10.10
N ASP A 116 -5.18 10.55 9.91
CA ASP A 116 -5.94 11.19 10.99
C ASP A 116 -7.23 10.42 11.27
N LYS A 117 -7.87 9.90 10.21
CA LYS A 117 -9.10 9.11 10.30
C LYS A 117 -9.29 8.25 9.05
N ILE A 118 -9.70 7.01 9.25
CA ILE A 118 -10.11 6.09 8.18
C ILE A 118 -11.43 5.45 8.60
N THR A 119 -12.44 5.47 7.72
CA THR A 119 -13.76 4.88 8.01
C THR A 119 -14.29 4.06 6.86
N VAL A 120 -14.99 2.97 7.20
CA VAL A 120 -15.91 2.26 6.31
C VAL A 120 -17.24 2.22 7.02
N GLU A 121 -18.23 2.91 6.46
CA GLU A 121 -19.56 3.05 7.05
C GLU A 121 -20.60 2.48 6.08
N LYS A 122 -21.40 1.51 6.55
CA LYS A 122 -22.49 0.91 5.81
C LYS A 122 -23.80 1.25 6.46
N THR A 123 -24.73 1.84 5.70
CA THR A 123 -26.11 2.11 6.12
C THR A 123 -27.03 1.53 5.05
N GLU A 124 -27.79 0.50 5.40
CA GLU A 124 -28.63 -0.24 4.45
C GLU A 124 -27.83 -0.66 3.19
N ASN A 125 -28.15 -0.07 2.05
CA ASN A 125 -27.49 -0.36 0.78
C ASN A 125 -26.37 0.63 0.41
N ARG A 126 -26.17 1.71 1.20
CA ARG A 126 -25.13 2.71 0.96
C ARG A 126 -23.89 2.37 1.75
N VAL A 127 -22.74 2.41 1.09
CA VAL A 127 -21.42 2.25 1.73
C VAL A 127 -20.54 3.44 1.38
N VAL A 128 -19.87 3.97 2.40
CA VAL A 128 -18.92 5.07 2.27
C VAL A 128 -17.61 4.67 2.93
N GLY A 129 -16.53 4.74 2.19
CA GLY A 129 -15.17 4.61 2.68
C GLY A 129 -14.41 5.93 2.53
N SER A 130 -13.74 6.39 3.57
CA SER A 130 -12.94 7.62 3.50
C SER A 130 -11.61 7.53 4.22
N VAL A 131 -10.63 8.29 3.73
CA VAL A 131 -9.31 8.46 4.33
C VAL A 131 -8.99 9.94 4.46
N ILE A 132 -8.81 10.39 5.70
CA ILE A 132 -8.40 11.76 6.03
C ILE A 132 -6.96 11.73 6.55
N ARG A 133 -6.09 12.52 5.95
CA ARG A 133 -4.70 12.64 6.35
C ARG A 133 -4.23 14.10 6.27
N LYS A 134 -3.56 14.59 7.33
CA LYS A 134 -3.16 16.00 7.45
C LYS A 134 -4.33 16.96 7.22
N LYS A 135 -5.52 16.58 7.75
CA LYS A 135 -6.81 17.30 7.67
C LYS A 135 -7.42 17.36 6.25
N GLU A 136 -6.84 16.66 5.28
CA GLU A 136 -7.36 16.58 3.91
C GLU A 136 -7.97 15.20 3.65
N GLU A 137 -9.15 15.14 3.04
CA GLU A 137 -9.73 13.90 2.54
C GLU A 137 -9.06 13.53 1.23
N ILE A 138 -8.12 12.57 1.31
CA ILE A 138 -7.30 12.15 0.16
C ILE A 138 -7.94 11.04 -0.66
N LEU A 139 -8.85 10.25 -0.06
CA LEU A 139 -9.57 9.17 -0.73
C LEU A 139 -10.99 9.11 -0.19
N ARG A 140 -11.97 9.01 -1.09
CA ARG A 140 -13.36 8.70 -0.80
C ARG A 140 -13.92 7.75 -1.85
N ILE A 141 -14.59 6.70 -1.40
CA ILE A 141 -15.39 5.78 -2.21
C ILE A 141 -16.80 5.82 -1.64
N GLU A 142 -17.78 6.06 -2.48
CA GLU A 142 -19.18 6.07 -2.07
C GLU A 142 -20.02 5.33 -3.10
N CYS A 143 -20.84 4.38 -2.65
CA CYS A 143 -21.70 3.62 -3.56
C CYS A 143 -22.98 3.15 -2.92
N GLU A 144 -23.96 2.86 -3.77
CA GLU A 144 -25.14 2.06 -3.47
C GLU A 144 -24.90 0.63 -3.97
N LEU A 145 -25.11 -0.34 -3.08
CA LEU A 145 -24.97 -1.76 -3.38
C LEU A 145 -26.15 -2.23 -4.22
N THR A 146 -25.88 -3.00 -5.27
CA THR A 146 -26.89 -3.38 -6.27
C THR A 146 -27.17 -4.87 -6.32
N LYS A 147 -26.12 -5.71 -6.43
CA LYS A 147 -26.24 -7.15 -6.63
C LYS A 147 -24.96 -7.86 -6.21
N GLU A 148 -25.00 -9.19 -6.16
CA GLU A 148 -23.76 -9.97 -6.04
C GLU A 148 -22.81 -9.69 -7.19
N VAL A 149 -21.53 -9.71 -6.90
CA VAL A 149 -20.48 -9.55 -7.90
C VAL A 149 -20.48 -10.71 -8.91
N PRO A 150 -20.18 -10.45 -10.19
CA PRO A 150 -19.96 -11.52 -11.17
C PRO A 150 -18.73 -12.36 -10.79
N SER A 151 -18.66 -13.59 -11.26
CA SER A 151 -17.56 -14.53 -10.92
C SER A 151 -16.16 -14.00 -11.27
N ASN A 152 -16.08 -13.15 -12.28
CA ASN A 152 -14.83 -12.57 -12.79
C ASN A 152 -14.47 -11.19 -12.22
N PHE A 153 -15.15 -10.72 -11.18
CA PHE A 153 -14.96 -9.36 -10.64
C PHE A 153 -13.53 -9.06 -10.14
N MET A 154 -12.76 -10.11 -9.82
CA MET A 154 -11.37 -9.99 -9.37
C MET A 154 -10.33 -10.18 -10.48
N ASP A 155 -10.73 -10.45 -11.74
CA ASP A 155 -9.79 -10.79 -12.83
C ASP A 155 -8.76 -9.67 -13.13
N ASP A 156 -9.11 -8.43 -12.83
CA ASP A 156 -8.17 -7.31 -12.96
C ASP A 156 -7.15 -7.25 -11.80
N VAL A 157 -7.49 -7.77 -10.61
CA VAL A 157 -6.71 -7.58 -9.37
C VAL A 157 -5.97 -8.83 -8.94
N GLY A 158 -6.53 -10.01 -9.20
CA GLY A 158 -6.00 -11.28 -8.71
C GLY A 158 -6.35 -12.47 -9.60
N VAL A 159 -5.91 -13.63 -9.17
CA VAL A 159 -6.15 -14.90 -9.87
C VAL A 159 -6.87 -15.85 -8.93
N GLN A 160 -7.93 -16.49 -9.42
CA GLN A 160 -8.60 -17.57 -8.69
C GLN A 160 -7.63 -18.73 -8.44
N THR A 161 -7.63 -19.26 -7.23
CA THR A 161 -6.78 -20.35 -6.79
C THR A 161 -7.42 -21.04 -5.58
N GLU A 162 -6.75 -22.02 -5.06
CA GLU A 162 -7.05 -22.62 -3.75
C GLU A 162 -5.94 -22.28 -2.77
N ASP A 163 -6.27 -22.22 -1.50
CA ASP A 163 -5.30 -22.07 -0.43
C ASP A 163 -4.79 -23.46 0.05
N TRP A 164 -4.10 -23.46 1.21
CA TRP A 164 -3.45 -24.68 1.76
C TRP A 164 -4.43 -25.79 2.20
N ASP A 165 -5.70 -25.48 2.42
CA ASP A 165 -6.74 -26.46 2.80
C ASP A 165 -7.72 -26.77 1.65
N GLY A 166 -7.43 -26.29 0.43
CA GLY A 166 -8.28 -26.48 -0.75
C GLY A 166 -9.46 -25.50 -0.81
N THR A 167 -9.54 -24.50 0.07
CA THR A 167 -10.61 -23.51 0.02
C THR A 167 -10.40 -22.54 -1.16
N PRO A 168 -11.42 -22.31 -2.02
CA PRO A 168 -11.33 -21.33 -3.09
C PRO A 168 -11.01 -19.93 -2.58
N CYS A 169 -10.02 -19.29 -3.18
CA CYS A 169 -9.59 -17.96 -2.85
C CYS A 169 -9.08 -17.19 -4.07
N TYR A 170 -8.77 -15.91 -3.89
CA TYR A 170 -8.08 -15.09 -4.88
C TYR A 170 -6.67 -14.81 -4.40
N ARG A 171 -5.68 -15.00 -5.27
CA ARG A 171 -4.30 -14.61 -5.02
C ARG A 171 -4.03 -13.26 -5.66
N VAL A 172 -3.81 -12.25 -4.85
CA VAL A 172 -3.44 -10.89 -5.25
C VAL A 172 -1.94 -10.71 -5.06
N ILE A 173 -1.24 -10.21 -6.10
CA ILE A 173 0.20 -9.95 -6.06
C ILE A 173 0.43 -8.46 -5.86
N ALA A 174 1.22 -8.12 -4.84
CA ALA A 174 1.73 -6.77 -4.62
C ALA A 174 3.23 -6.68 -4.95
N PHE A 175 3.60 -5.66 -5.70
CA PHE A 175 4.99 -5.28 -5.93
C PHE A 175 5.33 -4.05 -5.10
N LEU A 176 6.40 -4.15 -4.31
CA LEU A 176 6.78 -3.17 -3.31
C LEU A 176 8.27 -2.84 -3.44
N TYR A 177 8.63 -1.61 -3.10
CA TYR A 177 10.05 -1.30 -2.95
C TYR A 177 10.41 -1.14 -1.48
N LYS A 178 11.25 -2.06 -0.99
CA LYS A 178 11.82 -2.00 0.35
C LYS A 178 13.16 -1.26 0.32
N TYR A 179 13.26 -0.18 1.08
CA TYR A 179 14.46 0.65 1.25
C TYR A 179 14.39 1.46 2.53
N PHE A 180 15.55 1.89 3.00
CA PHE A 180 15.69 2.91 4.04
C PHE A 180 16.55 4.05 3.50
N PRO A 181 16.24 5.31 3.86
CA PRO A 181 17.15 6.43 3.62
C PRO A 181 18.48 6.20 4.35
N SER A 182 19.58 6.59 3.73
CA SER A 182 20.89 6.52 4.38
C SER A 182 20.96 7.47 5.57
N PRO A 183 21.55 7.07 6.71
CA PRO A 183 21.76 7.94 7.86
C PRO A 183 22.66 9.15 7.56
N GLY A 184 23.47 9.07 6.49
CA GLY A 184 24.26 10.19 5.98
C GLY A 184 23.43 11.28 5.28
N GLY A 185 22.09 11.14 5.24
CA GLY A 185 21.17 12.14 4.70
C GLY A 185 21.02 12.12 3.17
N MET A 186 21.79 11.33 2.45
CA MET A 186 21.72 11.22 0.99
C MET A 186 21.68 9.76 0.53
N GLY A 187 20.74 9.46 -0.39
CA GLY A 187 20.62 8.13 -0.97
C GLY A 187 19.95 7.11 -0.04
N PHE A 188 20.37 5.87 -0.19
CA PHE A 188 19.76 4.73 0.50
C PHE A 188 20.82 3.92 1.24
N ASP A 189 20.43 3.29 2.34
CA ASP A 189 21.26 2.38 3.14
C ASP A 189 21.74 1.18 2.32
N TYR A 190 20.86 0.71 1.43
CA TYR A 190 21.14 -0.35 0.45
C TYR A 190 20.33 -0.10 -0.82
N LEU A 191 20.71 -0.73 -1.92
CA LEU A 191 19.96 -0.64 -3.18
C LEU A 191 18.50 -1.06 -2.94
N PRO A 192 17.51 -0.20 -3.28
CA PRO A 192 16.11 -0.52 -3.07
C PRO A 192 15.73 -1.87 -3.67
N ARG A 193 15.14 -2.74 -2.84
CA ARG A 193 14.79 -4.12 -3.19
C ARG A 193 13.37 -4.16 -3.70
N LEU A 194 13.16 -4.75 -4.88
CA LEU A 194 11.83 -5.06 -5.38
C LEU A 194 11.36 -6.35 -4.68
N VAL A 195 10.30 -6.22 -3.89
CA VAL A 195 9.66 -7.30 -3.15
C VAL A 195 8.35 -7.66 -3.84
N ARG A 196 8.15 -8.96 -4.05
CA ARG A 196 6.87 -9.56 -4.43
C ARG A 196 6.24 -10.14 -3.19
N GLU A 197 5.07 -9.67 -2.87
CA GLU A 197 4.20 -10.22 -1.82
C GLU A 197 2.94 -10.80 -2.48
N ALA A 198 2.35 -11.82 -1.88
CA ALA A 198 1.10 -12.41 -2.32
C ALA A 198 0.14 -12.53 -1.14
N THR A 199 -1.06 -11.99 -1.31
CA THR A 199 -2.13 -12.12 -0.34
C THR A 199 -3.19 -13.07 -0.88
N LEU A 200 -3.56 -14.09 -0.09
CA LEU A 200 -4.71 -14.95 -0.34
C LEU A 200 -5.95 -14.30 0.29
N MET A 201 -7.00 -14.12 -0.51
CA MET A 201 -8.25 -13.48 -0.10
C MET A 201 -9.41 -14.47 -0.24
N ARG A 202 -10.00 -14.89 0.88
CA ARG A 202 -11.18 -15.76 0.93
C ARG A 202 -12.43 -14.93 1.20
N LYS A 203 -13.49 -15.18 0.44
CA LYS A 203 -14.80 -14.56 0.72
C LYS A 203 -15.33 -15.02 2.07
N LYS A 204 -15.90 -14.09 2.83
CA LYS A 204 -16.62 -14.33 4.08
C LYS A 204 -18.05 -13.78 3.98
N GLY A 205 -18.94 -14.58 3.40
CA GLY A 205 -20.30 -14.16 3.12
C GLY A 205 -20.46 -13.45 1.77
N GLU A 206 -21.42 -12.54 1.69
CA GLU A 206 -21.75 -11.83 0.46
C GLU A 206 -20.65 -10.83 0.08
N VAL A 207 -20.38 -10.76 -1.22
CA VAL A 207 -19.57 -9.73 -1.85
C VAL A 207 -20.44 -9.08 -2.91
N LEU A 208 -20.68 -7.79 -2.76
CA LEU A 208 -21.66 -7.04 -3.51
C LEU A 208 -21.01 -6.01 -4.42
N GLU A 209 -21.54 -5.87 -5.62
CA GLU A 209 -21.19 -4.79 -6.55
C GLU A 209 -21.98 -3.52 -6.16
N GLY A 210 -21.33 -2.37 -6.25
CA GLY A 210 -21.94 -1.07 -6.05
C GLY A 210 -21.83 -0.17 -7.27
N ARG A 211 -22.72 0.83 -7.32
CA ARG A 211 -22.66 1.95 -8.27
C ARG A 211 -22.47 3.25 -7.50
N GLY A 212 -21.54 4.08 -7.93
CA GLY A 212 -21.25 5.29 -7.20
C GLY A 212 -20.02 6.01 -7.71
N GLU A 213 -19.32 6.68 -6.80
CA GLU A 213 -18.22 7.58 -7.11
C GLU A 213 -16.95 7.21 -6.38
N VAL A 214 -15.83 7.53 -7.00
CA VAL A 214 -14.48 7.42 -6.44
C VAL A 214 -13.82 8.79 -6.57
N LYS A 215 -13.39 9.34 -5.45
CA LYS A 215 -12.64 10.60 -5.41
C LYS A 215 -11.26 10.37 -4.83
N VAL A 216 -10.23 10.71 -5.59
CA VAL A 216 -8.85 10.79 -5.15
C VAL A 216 -8.42 12.26 -5.20
N SER A 217 -7.82 12.73 -4.11
CA SER A 217 -7.43 14.14 -3.97
C SER A 217 -5.95 14.25 -3.70
N SER A 218 -5.35 15.36 -4.10
CA SER A 218 -3.94 15.64 -3.81
C SER A 218 -3.80 16.55 -2.62
N SER A 219 -2.85 16.23 -1.75
CA SER A 219 -2.28 17.14 -0.77
C SER A 219 -0.77 17.25 -1.03
N PRO A 220 -0.10 18.21 -0.40
CA PRO A 220 1.36 18.30 -0.51
C PRO A 220 2.11 17.04 -0.04
N PHE A 221 1.47 16.23 0.81
CA PHE A 221 2.04 15.02 1.38
C PHE A 221 1.61 13.75 0.68
N ASP A 222 0.45 13.77 0.02
CA ASP A 222 -0.20 12.59 -0.56
C ASP A 222 -0.88 12.99 -1.87
N PRO A 223 -0.14 13.01 -3.00
CA PRO A 223 -0.65 13.47 -4.29
C PRO A 223 -1.44 12.36 -5.01
N LEU A 224 -2.53 11.84 -4.40
CA LEU A 224 -3.32 10.76 -4.98
C LEU A 224 -4.05 11.20 -6.27
N GLY A 225 -4.35 12.50 -6.41
CA GLY A 225 -4.96 13.06 -7.60
C GLY A 225 -4.09 12.99 -8.87
N ASP A 226 -2.78 12.69 -8.73
CA ASP A 226 -1.90 12.39 -9.86
C ASP A 226 -2.28 11.08 -10.56
N VAL A 227 -3.16 10.27 -9.95
CA VAL A 227 -3.75 9.05 -10.51
C VAL A 227 -5.26 9.26 -10.71
N PRO A 228 -5.67 10.11 -11.67
CA PRO A 228 -7.06 10.57 -11.80
C PRO A 228 -8.00 9.43 -12.19
N VAL A 229 -9.23 9.50 -11.68
CA VAL A 229 -10.32 8.58 -12.03
C VAL A 229 -10.91 9.01 -13.37
N LYS A 230 -10.71 8.21 -14.43
CA LYS A 230 -11.27 8.46 -15.76
C LYS A 230 -12.55 7.67 -16.01
N GLU A 231 -12.55 6.39 -15.64
CA GLU A 231 -13.69 5.48 -15.84
C GLU A 231 -13.68 4.41 -14.75
N ILE A 232 -14.74 4.33 -13.98
CA ILE A 232 -14.88 3.30 -12.95
C ILE A 232 -15.26 1.98 -13.61
N ARG A 233 -14.49 0.92 -13.34
CA ARG A 233 -14.73 -0.44 -13.82
C ARG A 233 -15.68 -1.20 -12.91
N ASN A 234 -15.39 -1.15 -11.61
CA ASN A 234 -16.23 -1.75 -10.58
C ASN A 234 -16.05 -1.04 -9.26
N ILE A 235 -17.05 -1.14 -8.40
CA ILE A 235 -16.96 -0.86 -6.97
C ILE A 235 -17.48 -2.09 -6.27
N VAL A 236 -16.75 -2.60 -5.28
CA VAL A 236 -17.06 -3.85 -4.61
C VAL A 236 -16.95 -3.68 -3.09
N TYR A 237 -17.97 -4.14 -2.40
CA TYR A 237 -17.99 -4.20 -0.94
C TYR A 237 -18.17 -5.65 -0.48
N GLY A 238 -17.42 -6.06 0.53
CA GLY A 238 -17.56 -7.41 1.09
C GLY A 238 -16.66 -7.64 2.30
N LYS A 239 -16.86 -8.82 2.90
CA LYS A 239 -16.03 -9.33 3.99
C LYS A 239 -15.10 -10.43 3.51
N TRP A 240 -13.88 -10.39 4.03
CA TRP A 240 -12.79 -11.25 3.57
C TRP A 240 -12.02 -11.85 4.75
N HIS A 241 -11.41 -13.00 4.51
CA HIS A 241 -10.30 -13.48 5.33
C HIS A 241 -9.04 -13.41 4.46
N ASN A 242 -8.12 -12.53 4.82
CA ASN A 242 -6.90 -12.31 4.08
C ASN A 242 -5.72 -12.94 4.81
N THR A 243 -4.86 -13.65 4.07
CA THR A 243 -3.59 -14.19 4.60
C THR A 243 -2.45 -13.68 3.73
N MET A 244 -1.53 -12.92 4.31
CA MET A 244 -0.32 -12.47 3.63
C MET A 244 0.73 -13.57 3.65
N LEU A 245 1.21 -13.95 2.48
CA LEU A 245 2.29 -14.92 2.34
C LEU A 245 3.67 -14.25 2.54
N PRO A 246 4.71 -15.03 2.85
CA PRO A 246 6.06 -14.47 2.97
C PRO A 246 6.52 -13.77 1.70
N GLY A 247 6.97 -12.52 1.83
CA GLY A 247 7.48 -11.73 0.72
C GLY A 247 8.82 -12.26 0.18
N LYS A 248 9.02 -12.11 -1.12
CA LYS A 248 10.25 -12.52 -1.81
C LYS A 248 10.92 -11.33 -2.50
N VAL A 249 12.21 -11.13 -2.27
CA VAL A 249 13.00 -10.18 -3.04
C VAL A 249 13.24 -10.77 -4.43
N ILE A 250 12.72 -10.11 -5.47
CA ILE A 250 12.76 -10.58 -6.86
C ILE A 250 13.61 -9.71 -7.79
N GLY A 251 14.06 -8.55 -7.28
CA GLY A 251 14.86 -7.61 -8.04
C GLY A 251 15.38 -6.45 -7.18
N ARG A 252 15.98 -5.47 -7.85
CA ARG A 252 16.52 -4.26 -7.21
C ARG A 252 16.37 -3.07 -8.17
N ALA A 253 16.28 -1.86 -7.62
CA ALA A 253 16.45 -0.63 -8.40
C ALA A 253 17.95 -0.38 -8.61
N TRP A 254 18.49 -0.89 -9.72
CA TRP A 254 19.94 -0.82 -10.03
C TRP A 254 20.47 0.61 -10.20
N ASN A 255 19.61 1.57 -10.55
CA ASN A 255 19.96 2.97 -10.59
C ASN A 255 19.22 3.72 -9.46
N PRO A 256 19.85 3.87 -8.28
CA PRO A 256 19.21 4.52 -7.13
C PRO A 256 18.93 6.01 -7.39
N PHE A 257 19.71 6.70 -8.23
CA PHE A 257 19.45 8.09 -8.57
C PHE A 257 18.16 8.24 -9.38
N LYS A 258 17.92 7.37 -10.37
CA LYS A 258 16.65 7.37 -11.11
C LYS A 258 15.47 6.92 -10.26
N PHE A 259 15.71 6.04 -9.29
CA PHE A 259 14.68 5.57 -8.37
C PHE A 259 14.32 6.63 -7.31
N SER A 260 15.22 7.54 -6.97
CA SER A 260 15.02 8.55 -5.91
C SER A 260 13.74 9.36 -6.09
N LYS A 261 13.36 9.70 -7.32
CA LYS A 261 12.10 10.43 -7.59
C LYS A 261 10.84 9.68 -7.16
N HIS A 262 10.89 8.34 -7.04
CA HIS A 262 9.77 7.51 -6.60
C HIS A 262 9.77 7.21 -5.09
N ALA A 263 10.85 7.59 -4.39
CA ALA A 263 11.05 7.24 -2.98
C ALA A 263 10.48 8.27 -2.00
N PHE A 264 10.27 9.50 -2.44
CA PHE A 264 10.12 10.64 -1.53
C PHE A 264 8.79 10.69 -0.81
N PHE A 265 7.71 10.19 -1.41
CA PHE A 265 6.38 10.23 -0.79
C PHE A 265 6.12 9.10 0.22
N LYS A 266 7.09 8.23 0.46
CA LYS A 266 7.01 7.23 1.55
C LYS A 266 7.10 7.88 2.95
N THR A 267 7.62 9.10 3.05
CA THR A 267 7.68 9.89 4.28
C THR A 267 7.23 11.32 4.03
N ASP A 268 6.84 12.04 5.08
CA ASP A 268 6.43 13.45 4.97
C ASP A 268 7.60 14.42 5.01
N VAL A 269 8.81 13.94 5.27
CA VAL A 269 10.00 14.80 5.44
C VAL A 269 10.32 15.54 4.14
N VAL A 270 10.35 14.84 3.01
CA VAL A 270 10.74 15.48 1.75
C VAL A 270 9.72 16.50 1.24
N PRO A 271 8.41 16.22 1.21
CA PRO A 271 7.41 17.24 0.93
C PRO A 271 7.55 18.48 1.83
N THR A 272 7.78 18.27 3.13
CA THR A 272 8.00 19.39 4.09
C THR A 272 9.24 20.20 3.72
N LEU A 273 10.35 19.54 3.37
CA LEU A 273 11.58 20.24 2.98
C LEU A 273 11.41 21.02 1.68
N LEU A 274 10.68 20.48 0.71
CA LEU A 274 10.41 21.18 -0.56
C LEU A 274 9.54 22.42 -0.37
N GLN A 275 8.52 22.35 0.51
CA GLN A 275 7.68 23.50 0.82
C GLN A 275 8.43 24.61 1.56
N ASN A 276 9.40 24.25 2.39
CA ASN A 276 10.18 25.18 3.20
C ASN A 276 11.59 25.39 2.63
N TYR A 277 11.80 25.10 1.33
CA TYR A 277 13.11 25.24 0.71
C TYR A 277 13.57 26.70 0.73
N ASP A 278 14.71 26.94 1.35
CA ASP A 278 15.38 28.22 1.40
C ASP A 278 16.78 28.07 0.79
N PRO A 279 17.05 28.72 -0.37
CA PRO A 279 18.36 28.65 -1.01
C PRO A 279 19.52 29.14 -0.09
N SER A 280 19.24 30.04 0.84
CA SER A 280 20.26 30.53 1.78
C SER A 280 20.72 29.47 2.77
N ALA A 281 19.85 28.49 3.06
CA ALA A 281 20.18 27.35 3.92
C ALA A 281 21.26 26.43 3.35
N GLU A 282 21.48 26.43 2.02
CA GLU A 282 22.54 25.61 1.40
C GLU A 282 23.93 25.96 1.92
N LYS A 283 24.23 27.24 2.05
CA LYS A 283 25.52 27.69 2.58
C LYS A 283 25.75 27.19 4.00
N ARG A 284 24.72 27.34 4.86
CA ARG A 284 24.74 26.85 6.25
C ARG A 284 24.90 25.33 6.31
N ALA A 285 24.18 24.59 5.46
CA ALA A 285 24.29 23.14 5.38
C ALA A 285 25.72 22.70 4.98
N ARG A 286 26.34 23.36 4.00
CA ARG A 286 27.74 23.08 3.61
C ARG A 286 28.72 23.28 4.76
N GLU A 287 28.56 24.33 5.57
CA GLU A 287 29.40 24.57 6.76
C GLU A 287 29.19 23.49 7.83
N ILE A 288 27.95 23.12 8.12
CA ILE A 288 27.62 22.03 9.06
C ILE A 288 28.24 20.70 8.59
N MET A 289 28.17 20.37 7.30
CA MET A 289 28.76 19.16 6.75
C MET A 289 30.29 19.14 6.83
N LYS A 290 30.96 20.29 6.76
CA LYS A 290 32.42 20.37 7.00
C LYS A 290 32.77 20.00 8.44
N VAL A 291 31.95 20.41 9.39
CA VAL A 291 32.14 20.05 10.81
C VAL A 291 31.83 18.57 11.03
N ALA A 292 30.71 18.06 10.50
CA ALA A 292 30.31 16.67 10.65
C ALA A 292 31.33 15.66 10.10
N ARG A 293 32.11 16.04 9.08
CA ARG A 293 33.18 15.19 8.52
C ARG A 293 34.42 15.04 9.42
N LYS A 294 34.48 15.80 10.53
CA LYS A 294 35.59 15.74 11.49
C LYS A 294 35.34 14.73 12.62
N PHE A 295 34.12 14.24 12.72
CA PHE A 295 33.67 13.20 13.66
C PHE A 295 33.40 11.89 12.92
#